data_c74fb0a79d5ccc9d6207be79f3b7e4b8
#
_entry.id   c74fb0a79d5ccc9d6207be79f3b7e4b8
#
_cell.length_a   1.000
_cell.length_b   1.000
_cell.length_c   1.000
_cell.angle_alpha   90.00
_cell.angle_beta   90.00
_cell.angle_gamma   90.00
#
_symmetry.space_group_name_H-M   'P 1'
#
loop_
_entity.id
_entity.type
_entity.pdbx_description
1 polymer ?
#
loop_
_entity_poly.entity_id
_entity_poly.type
_entity_poly.pdbx_seq_one_letter_code
_entity_poly.pdbx_strand_id
1 'polypeptide(L)'
;MPAIEVIQGDVTQLEVDAVANAANTELRHGGGVAAAIARAACPELDSESRERAPIGLGEAVETTAGDMPARWVIHAATMELGGPTSAEIIERATESTLAVAERLGARSLALVAFGTGVGGFPVAEAARLMVGAVRSFPLRSVERVVFAVRGDDAERAFSDAAAEAP
;
A
#
# COMPACT_ATOMS: atom_id res chain seq x y z
N MET A 1 9.41 1.06 17.20
CA MET A 1 8.73 0.02 16.40
C MET A 1 7.25 0.30 16.31
N PRO A 2 6.64 0.40 15.13
CA PRO A 2 5.20 0.56 15.04
C PRO A 2 4.49 -0.73 15.44
N ALA A 3 3.25 -0.59 15.89
CA ALA A 3 2.36 -1.73 16.05
C ALA A 3 1.97 -2.24 14.65
N ILE A 4 2.08 -3.54 14.43
CA ILE A 4 1.70 -4.18 13.17
C ILE A 4 0.45 -5.01 13.40
N GLU A 5 -0.61 -4.71 12.65
CA GLU A 5 -1.88 -5.43 12.70
C GLU A 5 -2.17 -6.03 11.33
N VAL A 6 -2.83 -7.17 11.31
CA VAL A 6 -3.28 -7.83 10.08
C VAL A 6 -4.76 -8.08 10.19
N ILE A 7 -5.52 -7.63 9.19
CA ILE A 7 -6.96 -7.83 9.14
C ILE A 7 -7.39 -8.31 7.76
N GLN A 8 -8.48 -9.07 7.71
CA GLN A 8 -9.25 -9.23 6.48
C GLN A 8 -10.28 -8.11 6.47
N GLY A 9 -10.19 -7.20 5.52
CA GLY A 9 -11.12 -6.09 5.50
C GLY A 9 -10.96 -5.19 4.30
N ASP A 10 -11.90 -4.28 4.18
CA ASP A 10 -11.93 -3.27 3.12
C ASP A 10 -11.08 -2.08 3.53
N VAL A 11 -9.95 -1.90 2.86
CA VAL A 11 -9.01 -0.81 3.13
C VAL A 11 -9.67 0.56 3.00
N THR A 12 -10.73 0.68 2.19
CA THR A 12 -11.42 1.97 1.97
C THR A 12 -12.26 2.41 3.17
N GLN A 13 -12.49 1.52 4.13
CA GLN A 13 -13.32 1.79 5.31
C GLN A 13 -12.49 2.03 6.58
N LEU A 14 -11.17 1.92 6.50
CA LEU A 14 -10.32 2.01 7.67
C LEU A 14 -10.09 3.46 8.10
N GLU A 15 -10.19 3.70 9.41
CA GLU A 15 -9.86 4.99 10.00
C GLU A 15 -8.35 5.05 10.29
N VAL A 16 -7.61 5.41 9.26
CA VAL A 16 -6.14 5.60 9.32
C VAL A 16 -5.80 6.92 8.64
N ASP A 17 -4.62 7.45 8.92
CA ASP A 17 -4.19 8.70 8.29
C ASP A 17 -3.92 8.52 6.80
N ALA A 18 -3.28 7.42 6.41
CA ALA A 18 -2.95 7.16 5.02
C ALA A 18 -3.29 5.72 4.64
N VAL A 19 -3.74 5.55 3.40
CA VAL A 19 -4.02 4.25 2.79
C VAL A 19 -3.10 4.09 1.59
N ALA A 20 -2.36 3.00 1.54
CA ALA A 20 -1.53 2.67 0.38
C ALA A 20 -2.35 1.99 -0.70
N ASN A 21 -2.11 2.39 -1.93
CA ASN A 21 -2.71 1.80 -3.12
C ASN A 21 -1.64 1.07 -3.92
N ALA A 22 -1.94 -0.16 -4.35
CA ALA A 22 -1.11 -0.89 -5.30
C ALA A 22 -1.40 -0.35 -6.70
N ALA A 23 -0.57 0.56 -7.16
CA ALA A 23 -0.76 1.28 -8.41
C ALA A 23 0.15 0.76 -9.53
N ASN A 24 -0.02 1.30 -10.72
CA ASN A 24 0.92 1.17 -11.82
C ASN A 24 1.61 2.52 -12.05
N THR A 25 2.65 2.54 -12.89
CA THR A 25 3.43 3.75 -13.16
C THR A 25 2.62 4.88 -13.81
N GLU A 26 1.53 4.55 -14.48
CA GLU A 26 0.65 5.54 -15.12
C GLU A 26 -0.42 6.09 -14.19
N LEU A 27 -0.51 5.56 -12.97
CA LEU A 27 -1.54 5.91 -11.97
C LEU A 27 -2.96 5.80 -12.52
N ARG A 28 -3.21 4.75 -13.30
CA ARG A 28 -4.54 4.42 -13.82
C ARG A 28 -5.17 3.35 -12.94
N HIS A 29 -6.31 3.67 -12.35
CA HIS A 29 -6.95 2.83 -11.34
C HIS A 29 -8.06 2.00 -11.97
N GLY A 30 -7.67 1.10 -12.88
CA GLY A 30 -8.61 0.37 -13.72
C GLY A 30 -9.19 -0.93 -13.14
N GLY A 31 -8.64 -1.46 -12.05
CA GLY A 31 -9.12 -2.73 -11.50
C GLY A 31 -8.66 -2.97 -10.06
N GLY A 32 -9.20 -4.01 -9.44
CA GLY A 32 -8.83 -4.46 -8.12
C GLY A 32 -8.99 -3.40 -7.03
N VAL A 33 -8.04 -3.37 -6.09
CA VAL A 33 -8.01 -2.43 -4.97
C VAL A 33 -7.92 -0.98 -5.47
N ALA A 34 -7.17 -0.74 -6.53
CA ALA A 34 -7.02 0.61 -7.08
C ALA A 34 -8.37 1.20 -7.53
N ALA A 35 -9.18 0.41 -8.23
CA ALA A 35 -10.51 0.84 -8.66
C ALA A 35 -11.45 1.04 -7.46
N ALA A 36 -11.35 0.17 -6.45
CA ALA A 36 -12.16 0.30 -5.23
C ALA A 36 -11.83 1.60 -4.48
N ILE A 37 -10.56 1.93 -4.36
CA ILE A 37 -10.09 3.17 -3.72
C ILE A 37 -10.57 4.38 -4.53
N ALA A 38 -10.42 4.36 -5.84
CA ALA A 38 -10.85 5.46 -6.70
C ALA A 38 -12.36 5.72 -6.58
N ARG A 39 -13.17 4.66 -6.51
CA ARG A 39 -14.62 4.79 -6.31
C ARG A 39 -14.98 5.33 -4.94
N ALA A 40 -14.27 4.91 -3.90
CA ALA A 40 -14.55 5.32 -2.53
C ALA A 40 -14.11 6.75 -2.24
N ALA A 41 -13.04 7.22 -2.89
CA ALA A 41 -12.50 8.54 -2.67
C ALA A 41 -13.39 9.64 -3.29
N CYS A 42 -13.22 9.92 -4.53
CA CYS A 42 -13.99 10.92 -5.28
C CYS A 42 -13.27 11.20 -6.60
N PRO A 43 -13.88 11.96 -7.55
CA PRO A 43 -13.23 12.31 -8.80
C PRO A 43 -11.89 13.05 -8.68
N GLU A 44 -11.68 13.79 -7.60
CA GLU A 44 -10.43 14.52 -7.37
C GLU A 44 -9.22 13.61 -7.29
N LEU A 45 -9.38 12.38 -6.77
CA LEU A 45 -8.27 11.41 -6.73
C LEU A 45 -7.76 11.12 -8.14
N ASP A 46 -8.65 10.91 -9.10
CA ASP A 46 -8.25 10.65 -10.49
C ASP A 46 -7.57 11.87 -11.12
N SER A 47 -8.08 13.06 -10.87
CA SER A 47 -7.49 14.30 -11.37
C SER A 47 -6.08 14.51 -10.83
N GLU A 48 -5.90 14.35 -9.53
CA GLU A 48 -4.58 14.45 -8.90
C GLU A 48 -3.62 13.37 -9.40
N SER A 49 -4.12 12.14 -9.58
CA SER A 49 -3.32 11.04 -10.12
C SER A 49 -2.78 11.38 -11.51
N ARG A 50 -3.61 11.94 -12.37
CA ARG A 50 -3.19 12.34 -13.73
C ARG A 50 -2.12 13.42 -13.69
N GLU A 51 -2.22 14.36 -12.77
CA GLU A 51 -1.23 15.44 -12.61
C GLU A 51 0.12 14.90 -12.12
N ARG A 52 0.11 13.82 -11.34
CA ARG A 52 1.30 13.21 -10.75
C ARG A 52 1.94 12.16 -11.66
N ALA A 53 1.17 11.58 -12.58
CA ALA A 53 1.65 10.52 -13.47
C ALA A 53 2.56 11.08 -14.58
N PRO A 54 3.53 10.27 -15.09
CA PRO A 54 3.90 8.95 -14.55
C PRO A 54 4.85 9.03 -13.36
N ILE A 55 4.95 7.92 -12.62
CA ILE A 55 5.98 7.75 -11.61
C ILE A 55 6.83 6.53 -11.96
N GLY A 56 8.01 6.41 -11.36
CA GLY A 56 8.89 5.27 -11.59
C GLY A 56 8.45 4.01 -10.86
N LEU A 57 8.87 2.85 -11.34
CA LEU A 57 8.66 1.57 -10.65
C LEU A 57 9.27 1.63 -9.25
N GLY A 58 8.48 1.24 -8.25
CA GLY A 58 8.90 1.26 -6.86
C GLY A 58 8.81 2.64 -6.22
N GLU A 59 8.40 3.66 -6.94
CA GLU A 59 8.15 4.99 -6.38
C GLU A 59 6.72 5.11 -5.84
N ALA A 60 6.49 6.09 -4.97
CA ALA A 60 5.17 6.34 -4.40
C ALA A 60 4.88 7.84 -4.36
N VAL A 61 3.62 8.20 -4.49
CA VAL A 61 3.15 9.58 -4.46
C VAL A 61 1.77 9.65 -3.82
N GLU A 62 1.51 10.71 -3.07
CA GLU A 62 0.23 10.91 -2.40
C GLU A 62 -0.78 11.70 -3.22
N THR A 63 -2.04 11.43 -2.99
CA THR A 63 -3.19 12.24 -3.41
C THR A 63 -4.14 12.40 -2.24
N THR A 64 -5.20 13.21 -2.43
CA THR A 64 -6.31 13.26 -1.49
C THR A 64 -6.98 11.88 -1.36
N ALA A 65 -7.55 11.60 -0.20
CA ALA A 65 -8.38 10.43 0.01
C ALA A 65 -9.88 10.75 -0.23
N GLY A 66 -10.22 12.00 -0.46
CA GLY A 66 -11.59 12.43 -0.75
C GLY A 66 -12.57 12.02 0.35
N ASP A 67 -13.56 11.23 -0.03
CA ASP A 67 -14.66 10.82 0.86
C ASP A 67 -14.31 9.65 1.79
N MET A 68 -13.11 9.05 1.66
CA MET A 68 -12.67 7.98 2.55
C MET A 68 -12.31 8.53 3.94
N PRO A 69 -12.36 7.68 5.01
CA PRO A 69 -11.95 8.11 6.35
C PRO A 69 -10.49 8.52 6.48
N ALA A 70 -9.63 8.16 5.53
CA ALA A 70 -8.22 8.52 5.51
C ALA A 70 -8.03 9.96 5.03
N ARG A 71 -6.86 10.53 5.34
CA ARG A 71 -6.46 11.86 4.85
C ARG A 71 -5.77 11.81 3.50
N TRP A 72 -5.00 10.76 3.26
CA TRP A 72 -4.23 10.58 2.03
C TRP A 72 -4.34 9.18 1.48
N VAL A 73 -4.22 9.06 0.15
CA VAL A 73 -3.91 7.80 -0.52
C VAL A 73 -2.46 7.92 -1.02
N ILE A 74 -1.65 6.92 -0.70
CA ILE A 74 -0.27 6.84 -1.19
C ILE A 74 -0.24 5.78 -2.29
N HIS A 75 -0.02 6.20 -3.51
CA HIS A 75 0.01 5.32 -4.69
C HIS A 75 1.43 4.82 -4.90
N ALA A 76 1.63 3.52 -4.72
CA ALA A 76 2.93 2.89 -4.92
C ALA A 76 2.94 2.12 -6.24
N ALA A 77 3.87 2.42 -7.12
CA ALA A 77 3.96 1.78 -8.42
C ALA A 77 4.60 0.39 -8.31
N THR A 78 3.75 -0.64 -8.23
CA THR A 78 4.19 -2.02 -8.09
C THR A 78 4.39 -2.70 -9.44
N MET A 79 3.98 -2.06 -10.54
CA MET A 79 4.11 -2.58 -11.90
C MET A 79 3.98 -1.44 -12.91
N GLU A 80 4.49 -1.67 -14.11
CA GLU A 80 4.10 -0.87 -15.27
C GLU A 80 2.72 -1.33 -15.71
N LEU A 81 2.03 -0.51 -16.49
CA LEU A 81 0.70 -0.87 -16.99
C LEU A 81 0.79 -2.16 -17.83
N GLY A 82 0.20 -3.24 -17.32
CA GLY A 82 0.29 -4.57 -17.95
C GLY A 82 1.62 -5.28 -17.79
N GLY A 83 2.52 -4.74 -17.00
CA GLY A 83 3.84 -5.33 -16.79
C GLY A 83 3.91 -6.25 -15.56
N PRO A 84 5.02 -7.00 -15.42
CA PRO A 84 5.23 -7.85 -14.25
C PRO A 84 5.68 -7.04 -13.03
N THR A 85 5.57 -7.65 -11.85
CA THR A 85 6.20 -7.17 -10.64
C THR A 85 7.34 -8.09 -10.24
N SER A 86 8.07 -7.75 -9.16
CA SER A 86 9.16 -8.56 -8.64
C SER A 86 9.33 -8.31 -7.14
N ALA A 87 10.11 -9.17 -6.47
CA ALA A 87 10.47 -8.99 -5.07
C ALA A 87 11.10 -7.61 -4.81
N GLU A 88 12.03 -7.21 -5.66
CA GLU A 88 12.72 -5.92 -5.55
C GLU A 88 11.76 -4.74 -5.67
N ILE A 89 10.83 -4.80 -6.61
CA ILE A 89 9.83 -3.75 -6.81
C ILE A 89 8.90 -3.65 -5.59
N ILE A 90 8.43 -4.78 -5.06
CA ILE A 90 7.55 -4.82 -3.90
C ILE A 90 8.23 -4.22 -2.66
N GLU A 91 9.47 -4.62 -2.40
CA GLU A 91 10.25 -4.10 -1.28
C GLU A 91 10.44 -2.60 -1.41
N ARG A 92 10.87 -2.14 -2.57
CA ARG A 92 11.10 -0.73 -2.86
C ARG A 92 9.81 0.09 -2.78
N ALA A 93 8.70 -0.42 -3.31
CA ALA A 93 7.39 0.24 -3.25
C ALA A 93 6.92 0.38 -1.79
N THR A 94 7.18 -0.62 -0.96
CA THR A 94 6.86 -0.56 0.46
C THR A 94 7.68 0.52 1.16
N GLU A 95 8.99 0.54 0.94
CA GLU A 95 9.88 1.56 1.50
C GLU A 95 9.49 2.96 1.05
N SER A 96 9.18 3.14 -0.22
CA SER A 96 8.73 4.44 -0.76
C SER A 96 7.43 4.90 -0.12
N THR A 97 6.49 3.97 0.11
CA THR A 97 5.24 4.26 0.80
C THR A 97 5.49 4.74 2.23
N LEU A 98 6.37 4.05 2.94
CA LEU A 98 6.74 4.42 4.31
C LEU A 98 7.41 5.80 4.35
N ALA A 99 8.29 6.08 3.40
CA ALA A 99 8.95 7.39 3.30
C ALA A 99 7.94 8.51 3.07
N VAL A 100 6.95 8.30 2.20
CA VAL A 100 5.89 9.30 1.96
C VAL A 100 5.03 9.49 3.22
N ALA A 101 4.64 8.40 3.88
CA ALA A 101 3.86 8.48 5.12
C ALA A 101 4.60 9.27 6.20
N GLU A 102 5.90 9.04 6.36
CA GLU A 102 6.74 9.80 7.30
C GLU A 102 6.81 11.28 6.93
N ARG A 103 7.01 11.59 5.66
CA ARG A 103 7.06 12.98 5.18
C ARG A 103 5.76 13.73 5.45
N LEU A 104 4.63 13.03 5.30
CA LEU A 104 3.30 13.59 5.56
C LEU A 104 2.97 13.70 7.06
N GLY A 105 3.77 13.10 7.92
CA GLY A 105 3.51 13.06 9.35
C GLY A 105 2.35 12.12 9.72
N ALA A 106 2.07 11.11 8.89
CA ALA A 106 1.02 10.14 9.16
C ALA A 106 1.38 9.31 10.39
N ARG A 107 0.43 9.12 11.28
CA ARG A 107 0.61 8.31 12.48
C ARG A 107 0.14 6.88 12.29
N SER A 108 -0.78 6.66 11.35
CA SER A 108 -1.30 5.35 11.01
C SER A 108 -1.34 5.18 9.49
N LEU A 109 -1.00 3.98 9.05
CA LEU A 109 -0.90 3.62 7.63
C LEU A 109 -1.51 2.26 7.41
N ALA A 110 -2.42 2.15 6.44
CA ALA A 110 -2.92 0.86 5.98
C ALA A 110 -2.20 0.48 4.68
N LEU A 111 -1.72 -0.73 4.62
CA LEU A 111 -1.06 -1.32 3.46
C LEU A 111 -1.91 -2.47 2.93
N VAL A 112 -1.90 -2.66 1.62
CA VAL A 112 -2.47 -3.83 0.96
C VAL A 112 -1.34 -4.77 0.53
N ALA A 113 -1.67 -6.01 0.15
CA ALA A 113 -0.67 -6.99 -0.27
C ALA A 113 -0.16 -6.66 -1.68
N PHE A 114 0.91 -5.88 -1.76
CA PHE A 114 1.48 -5.42 -3.03
C PHE A 114 1.86 -6.59 -3.94
N GLY A 115 1.50 -6.48 -5.21
CA GLY A 115 1.92 -7.39 -6.25
C GLY A 115 1.19 -8.74 -6.30
N THR A 116 0.30 -9.02 -5.33
CA THR A 116 -0.35 -10.34 -5.21
C THR A 116 -1.65 -10.48 -5.98
N GLY A 117 -2.20 -9.38 -6.47
CA GLY A 117 -3.41 -9.39 -7.30
C GLY A 117 -3.07 -9.64 -8.76
N VAL A 118 -3.22 -8.63 -9.60
CA VAL A 118 -2.91 -8.70 -11.04
C VAL A 118 -1.46 -9.14 -11.29
N GLY A 119 -0.52 -8.71 -10.44
CA GLY A 119 0.89 -9.07 -10.54
C GLY A 119 1.19 -10.55 -10.31
N GLY A 120 0.30 -11.28 -9.65
CA GLY A 120 0.44 -12.72 -9.42
C GLY A 120 1.62 -13.13 -8.55
N PHE A 121 2.20 -12.22 -7.79
CA PHE A 121 3.34 -12.51 -6.93
C PHE A 121 2.91 -13.37 -5.72
N PRO A 122 3.73 -14.36 -5.29
CA PRO A 122 3.36 -15.23 -4.17
C PRO A 122 3.11 -14.45 -2.87
N VAL A 123 1.94 -14.66 -2.26
CA VAL A 123 1.50 -13.89 -1.10
C VAL A 123 2.42 -14.08 0.12
N ALA A 124 2.92 -15.29 0.35
CA ALA A 124 3.82 -15.56 1.47
C ALA A 124 5.14 -14.77 1.35
N GLU A 125 5.64 -14.65 0.14
CA GLU A 125 6.88 -13.90 -0.13
C GLU A 125 6.64 -12.40 -0.03
N ALA A 126 5.51 -11.91 -0.55
CA ALA A 126 5.11 -10.51 -0.39
C ALA A 126 4.99 -10.14 1.09
N ALA A 127 4.39 -11.01 1.88
CA ALA A 127 4.25 -10.78 3.32
C ALA A 127 5.61 -10.61 4.01
N ARG A 128 6.56 -11.50 3.73
CA ARG A 128 7.91 -11.40 4.30
C ARG A 128 8.61 -10.11 3.90
N LEU A 129 8.54 -9.76 2.63
CA LEU A 129 9.17 -8.55 2.10
C LEU A 129 8.59 -7.29 2.72
N MET A 130 7.26 -7.19 2.74
CA MET A 130 6.57 -6.00 3.24
C MET A 130 6.71 -5.83 4.74
N VAL A 131 6.51 -6.88 5.51
CA VAL A 131 6.69 -6.83 6.97
C VAL A 131 8.14 -6.52 7.32
N GLY A 132 9.09 -7.14 6.60
CA GLY A 132 10.51 -6.86 6.76
C GLY A 132 10.85 -5.40 6.49
N ALA A 133 10.29 -4.81 5.45
CA ALA A 133 10.50 -3.40 5.11
C ALA A 133 9.97 -2.49 6.23
N VAL A 134 8.78 -2.77 6.75
CA VAL A 134 8.21 -1.99 7.86
C VAL A 134 9.11 -2.03 9.08
N ARG A 135 9.65 -3.20 9.42
CA ARG A 135 10.52 -3.37 10.59
C ARG A 135 11.89 -2.71 10.43
N SER A 136 12.39 -2.67 9.21
CA SER A 136 13.73 -2.14 8.92
C SER A 136 13.73 -0.64 8.67
N PHE A 137 12.61 -0.06 8.27
CA PHE A 137 12.52 1.35 7.96
C PHE A 137 12.55 2.20 9.23
N PRO A 138 13.31 3.32 9.25
CA PRO A 138 13.39 4.19 10.43
C PRO A 138 12.12 5.05 10.58
N LEU A 139 11.07 4.47 11.15
CA LEU A 139 9.79 5.15 11.37
C LEU A 139 9.81 6.00 12.65
N ARG A 140 9.34 7.23 12.56
CA ARG A 140 9.23 8.17 13.67
C ARG A 140 7.79 8.63 13.89
N SER A 141 7.11 9.01 12.81
CA SER A 141 5.72 9.46 12.86
C SER A 141 4.75 8.30 12.86
N VAL A 142 5.00 7.29 12.03
CA VAL A 142 4.11 6.13 11.88
C VAL A 142 4.22 5.25 13.11
N GLU A 143 3.12 5.17 13.87
CA GLU A 143 3.02 4.40 15.10
C GLU A 143 2.25 3.09 14.91
N ARG A 144 1.43 3.01 13.86
CA ARG A 144 0.54 1.88 13.60
C ARG A 144 0.50 1.58 12.10
N VAL A 145 0.77 0.32 11.76
CA VAL A 145 0.68 -0.18 10.37
C VAL A 145 -0.35 -1.31 10.35
N VAL A 146 -1.34 -1.20 9.49
CA VAL A 146 -2.39 -2.21 9.31
C VAL A 146 -2.25 -2.81 7.91
N PHE A 147 -2.02 -4.11 7.84
CA PHE A 147 -2.11 -4.84 6.57
C PHE A 147 -3.56 -5.28 6.40
N ALA A 148 -4.26 -4.65 5.47
CA ALA A 148 -5.63 -4.99 5.13
C ALA A 148 -5.58 -5.90 3.89
N VAL A 149 -5.85 -7.18 4.11
CA VAL A 149 -5.67 -8.21 3.08
C VAL A 149 -6.99 -8.92 2.80
N ARG A 150 -7.04 -9.66 1.69
CA ARG A 150 -8.21 -10.42 1.28
C ARG A 150 -7.90 -11.90 1.24
N GLY A 151 -8.79 -12.68 1.86
CA GLY A 151 -8.71 -14.14 1.88
C GLY A 151 -7.89 -14.68 3.03
N ASP A 152 -8.20 -15.92 3.41
CA ASP A 152 -7.58 -16.60 4.55
C ASP A 152 -6.08 -16.84 4.34
N ASP A 153 -5.68 -17.14 3.11
CA ASP A 153 -4.27 -17.40 2.79
C ASP A 153 -3.42 -16.15 2.99
N ALA A 154 -3.92 -15.00 2.55
CA ALA A 154 -3.22 -13.73 2.72
C ALA A 154 -3.17 -13.33 4.20
N GLU A 155 -4.28 -13.48 4.92
CA GLU A 155 -4.29 -13.18 6.36
C GLU A 155 -3.29 -14.04 7.10
N ARG A 156 -3.25 -15.33 6.81
CA ARG A 156 -2.30 -16.26 7.43
C ARG A 156 -0.86 -15.87 7.11
N ALA A 157 -0.57 -15.59 5.85
CA ALA A 157 0.79 -15.25 5.41
C ALA A 157 1.30 -13.97 6.11
N PHE A 158 0.50 -12.93 6.16
CA PHE A 158 0.87 -11.68 6.82
C PHE A 158 0.93 -11.82 8.34
N SER A 159 0.00 -12.57 8.93
CA SER A 159 0.01 -12.84 10.38
C SER A 159 1.25 -13.63 10.78
N ASP A 160 1.63 -14.64 10.01
CA ASP A 160 2.83 -15.43 10.27
C ASP A 160 4.08 -14.55 10.16
N ALA A 161 4.18 -13.74 9.12
CA ALA A 161 5.32 -12.84 8.94
C ALA A 161 5.41 -11.82 10.08
N ALA A 162 4.28 -11.27 10.52
CA ALA A 162 4.22 -10.32 11.63
C ALA A 162 4.57 -10.96 12.98
N ALA A 163 4.31 -12.26 13.14
CA ALA A 163 4.61 -12.99 14.37
C ALA A 163 6.07 -13.45 14.48
N GLU A 164 6.80 -13.51 13.36
CA GLU A 164 8.22 -13.88 13.37
C GLU A 164 9.05 -12.85 14.14
N ALA A 165 10.05 -13.32 14.85
CA ALA A 165 10.98 -12.43 15.56
C ALA A 165 11.76 -11.59 14.53
N PRO A 166 12.01 -10.31 14.84
CA PRO A 166 12.78 -9.43 13.95
C PRO A 166 14.24 -9.86 13.82
#